data_dda7a7a38c7717b9c97f86287c676e24
#
_entry.id   dda7a7a38c7717b9c97f86287c676e24
#
_cell.length_a   1.000
_cell.length_b   1.000
_cell.length_c   1.000
_cell.angle_alpha   90.00
_cell.angle_beta   90.00
_cell.angle_gamma   90.00
#
_symmetry.space_group_name_H-M   'P 1'
#
loop_
_entity.id
_entity.type
_entity.pdbx_description
1 polymer ?
#
loop_
_entity_poly.entity_id
_entity_poly.type
_entity_poly.pdbx_seq_one_letter_code
_entity_poly.pdbx_strand_id
1 'polypeptide(L)'
;MVRGIKFAGIPVRNQDVSLKFYTEALGLKVVTDQPFTDKQRWIELLIPGAETGVALYTPEGHEKRIGEFQSIAFWCDDVFATAKVLKSKGVTFAQEPKNEPWGSIAIFKDPDGNQFALSSKVNHK
;
A
#
# COMPACT_ATOMS: atom_id res chain seq x y z
N MET A 1 19.94 -4.01 -18.87
CA MET A 1 19.84 -2.77 -18.10
C MET A 1 18.53 -2.75 -17.31
N VAL A 2 18.57 -2.25 -16.08
CA VAL A 2 17.37 -2.13 -15.23
C VAL A 2 16.32 -1.28 -15.94
N ARG A 3 15.04 -1.72 -15.89
CA ARG A 3 13.93 -1.06 -16.60
C ARG A 3 12.93 -0.41 -15.66
N GLY A 4 12.97 -0.71 -14.38
CA GLY A 4 12.04 -0.13 -13.43
C GLY A 4 11.98 -0.90 -12.12
N ILE A 5 11.06 -0.51 -11.26
CA ILE A 5 10.76 -1.22 -10.02
C ILE A 5 9.58 -2.14 -10.30
N LYS A 6 9.76 -3.44 -10.13
CA LYS A 6 8.72 -4.42 -10.41
C LYS A 6 7.58 -4.35 -9.38
N PHE A 7 7.93 -4.34 -8.10
CA PHE A 7 6.95 -4.23 -7.02
C PHE A 7 7.60 -3.65 -5.77
N ALA A 8 6.76 -3.14 -4.86
CA ALA A 8 7.14 -2.77 -3.52
C ALA A 8 6.64 -3.88 -2.58
N GLY A 9 7.50 -4.40 -1.71
CA GLY A 9 7.14 -5.45 -0.77
C GLY A 9 6.47 -4.90 0.47
N ILE A 10 5.34 -5.50 0.87
CA ILE A 10 4.61 -5.13 2.08
C ILE A 10 4.59 -6.32 3.02
N PRO A 11 5.21 -6.21 4.21
CA PRO A 11 5.25 -7.30 5.17
C PRO A 11 3.90 -7.44 5.88
N VAL A 12 3.34 -8.64 5.93
CA VAL A 12 2.03 -8.89 6.52
C VAL A 12 2.04 -10.13 7.41
N ARG A 13 1.12 -10.19 8.38
CA ARG A 13 0.97 -11.36 9.24
C ARG A 13 0.08 -12.41 8.60
N ASN A 14 -1.04 -11.98 8.01
CA ASN A 14 -2.02 -12.87 7.41
C ASN A 14 -2.31 -12.41 5.99
N GLN A 15 -1.86 -13.21 5.02
CA GLN A 15 -2.00 -12.85 3.61
C GLN A 15 -3.46 -12.76 3.14
N ASP A 16 -4.37 -13.56 3.70
CA ASP A 16 -5.79 -13.50 3.33
C ASP A 16 -6.43 -12.19 3.78
N VAL A 17 -6.18 -11.77 5.01
CA VAL A 17 -6.69 -10.49 5.54
C VAL A 17 -6.14 -9.32 4.75
N SER A 18 -4.84 -9.34 4.45
CA SER A 18 -4.20 -8.27 3.69
C SER A 18 -4.70 -8.24 2.25
N LEU A 19 -4.83 -9.40 1.61
CA LEU A 19 -5.34 -9.48 0.24
C LEU A 19 -6.71 -8.83 0.14
N LYS A 20 -7.60 -9.10 1.09
CA LYS A 20 -8.93 -8.50 1.11
C LYS A 20 -8.86 -6.97 1.21
N PHE A 21 -8.02 -6.46 2.11
CA PHE A 21 -7.85 -5.02 2.28
C PHE A 21 -7.36 -4.33 1.01
N TYR A 22 -6.27 -4.86 0.43
CA TYR A 22 -5.65 -4.22 -0.73
C TYR A 22 -6.52 -4.31 -1.98
N THR A 23 -7.33 -5.36 -2.12
CA THR A 23 -8.25 -5.47 -3.27
C THR A 23 -9.54 -4.70 -3.05
N GLU A 24 -10.16 -4.79 -1.89
CA GLU A 24 -11.46 -4.18 -1.64
C GLU A 24 -11.39 -2.71 -1.27
N ALA A 25 -10.46 -2.32 -0.38
CA ALA A 25 -10.34 -0.92 0.05
C ALA A 25 -9.51 -0.09 -0.92
N LEU A 26 -8.34 -0.58 -1.33
CA LEU A 26 -7.45 0.17 -2.22
C LEU A 26 -7.70 -0.08 -3.70
N GLY A 27 -8.51 -1.08 -4.06
CA GLY A 27 -8.86 -1.34 -5.45
C GLY A 27 -7.77 -1.98 -6.29
N LEU A 28 -6.76 -2.60 -5.66
CA LEU A 28 -5.70 -3.27 -6.39
C LEU A 28 -6.21 -4.58 -6.99
N LYS A 29 -5.55 -5.05 -8.06
CA LYS A 29 -5.93 -6.27 -8.76
C LYS A 29 -4.90 -7.37 -8.59
N VAL A 30 -5.33 -8.60 -8.40
CA VAL A 30 -4.44 -9.75 -8.26
C VAL A 30 -3.78 -10.06 -9.61
N VAL A 31 -2.45 -10.06 -9.63
CA VAL A 31 -1.67 -10.51 -10.78
C VAL A 31 -1.37 -11.99 -10.63
N THR A 32 -0.90 -12.38 -9.44
CA THR A 32 -0.65 -13.78 -9.13
C THR A 32 -0.85 -14.04 -7.63
N ASP A 33 -1.29 -15.25 -7.32
CA ASP A 33 -1.48 -15.73 -5.96
C ASP A 33 -1.25 -17.23 -6.02
N GLN A 34 -0.02 -17.66 -5.71
CA GLN A 34 0.42 -19.04 -5.86
C GLN A 34 1.17 -19.53 -4.62
N PRO A 35 1.13 -20.82 -4.34
CA PRO A 35 1.98 -21.38 -3.27
C PRO A 35 3.44 -21.08 -3.56
N PHE A 36 4.17 -20.67 -2.54
CA PHE A 36 5.60 -20.38 -2.65
C PHE A 36 6.40 -21.27 -1.71
N THR A 37 6.00 -21.34 -0.44
CA THR A 37 6.55 -22.29 0.55
C THR A 37 5.36 -22.90 1.29
N ASP A 38 5.63 -23.83 2.22
CA ASP A 38 4.59 -24.44 3.04
C ASP A 38 3.81 -23.41 3.87
N LYS A 39 4.42 -22.25 4.14
CA LYS A 39 3.87 -21.23 5.04
C LYS A 39 3.51 -19.94 4.35
N GLN A 40 3.83 -19.78 3.07
CA GLN A 40 3.68 -18.52 2.39
C GLN A 40 3.25 -18.70 0.94
N ARG A 41 2.33 -17.87 0.52
CA ARG A 41 1.95 -17.73 -0.87
C ARG A 41 2.74 -16.57 -1.48
N TRP A 42 2.95 -16.62 -2.79
CA TRP A 42 3.47 -15.48 -3.54
C TRP A 42 2.29 -14.70 -4.08
N ILE A 43 2.10 -13.49 -3.59
CA ILE A 43 0.97 -12.63 -4.00
C ILE A 43 1.51 -11.32 -4.55
N GLU A 44 1.24 -11.08 -5.83
CA GLU A 44 1.51 -9.77 -6.45
C GLU A 44 0.20 -9.11 -6.86
N LEU A 45 0.11 -7.82 -6.59
CA LEU A 45 -1.04 -7.01 -6.92
C LEU A 45 -0.65 -5.88 -7.85
N LEU A 46 -1.54 -5.57 -8.79
CA LEU A 46 -1.38 -4.47 -9.73
C LEU A 46 -2.13 -3.24 -9.19
N ILE A 47 -1.47 -2.09 -9.26
CA ILE A 47 -2.17 -0.80 -9.07
C ILE A 47 -2.69 -0.40 -10.44
N PRO A 48 -4.04 -0.32 -10.65
CA PRO A 48 -4.58 -0.01 -11.97
C PRO A 48 -3.98 1.26 -12.56
N GLY A 49 -3.46 1.16 -13.79
CA GLY A 49 -2.84 2.28 -14.49
C GLY A 49 -1.38 2.54 -14.14
N ALA A 50 -0.80 1.78 -13.22
CA ALA A 50 0.59 1.96 -12.81
C ALA A 50 1.48 0.81 -13.31
N GLU A 51 2.78 1.06 -13.42
CA GLU A 51 3.76 0.04 -13.79
C GLU A 51 4.23 -0.75 -12.59
N THR A 52 4.35 -0.10 -11.43
CA THR A 52 4.81 -0.73 -10.20
C THR A 52 3.61 -1.28 -9.43
N GLY A 53 3.69 -2.55 -9.03
CA GLY A 53 2.69 -3.16 -8.17
C GLY A 53 3.20 -3.32 -6.74
N VAL A 54 2.51 -4.14 -5.96
CA VAL A 54 2.95 -4.49 -4.61
C VAL A 54 2.93 -6.01 -4.43
N ALA A 55 3.78 -6.51 -3.53
CA ALA A 55 3.78 -7.91 -3.16
C ALA A 55 3.49 -8.02 -1.67
N LEU A 56 2.57 -8.90 -1.30
CA LEU A 56 2.24 -9.16 0.11
C LEU A 56 3.01 -10.41 0.55
N TYR A 57 3.88 -10.26 1.54
CA TYR A 57 4.73 -11.38 1.97
C TYR A 57 4.80 -11.47 3.50
N THR A 58 5.07 -12.68 4.01
CA THR A 58 5.26 -12.90 5.43
C THR A 58 6.77 -12.93 5.71
N PRO A 59 7.31 -11.94 6.45
CA PRO A 59 8.76 -11.77 6.61
C PRO A 59 9.33 -12.66 7.72
N GLU A 60 9.53 -13.94 7.45
CA GLU A 60 10.10 -14.86 8.44
C GLU A 60 11.42 -14.34 8.99
N GLY A 61 11.50 -14.24 10.33
CA GLY A 61 12.66 -13.70 11.01
C GLY A 61 12.73 -12.17 11.03
N HIS A 62 11.81 -11.50 10.38
CA HIS A 62 11.79 -10.03 10.28
C HIS A 62 10.41 -9.45 10.62
N GLU A 63 9.68 -10.12 11.51
CA GLU A 63 8.30 -9.75 11.88
C GLU A 63 8.22 -8.36 12.50
N LYS A 64 9.31 -7.83 13.02
CA LYS A 64 9.37 -6.47 13.56
C LYS A 64 9.11 -5.39 12.51
N ARG A 65 9.25 -5.72 11.24
CA ARG A 65 8.98 -4.79 10.15
C ARG A 65 7.48 -4.55 9.95
N ILE A 66 6.66 -5.47 10.46
CA ILE A 66 5.20 -5.34 10.36
C ILE A 66 4.72 -4.30 11.35
N GLY A 67 3.84 -3.39 10.89
CA GLY A 67 3.24 -2.37 11.75
C GLY A 67 3.99 -1.06 11.77
N GLU A 68 5.08 -0.93 11.04
CA GLU A 68 5.87 0.29 10.96
C GLU A 68 5.51 1.11 9.72
N PHE A 69 6.06 2.33 9.64
CA PHE A 69 6.00 3.09 8.40
C PHE A 69 6.90 2.39 7.38
N GLN A 70 6.32 2.01 6.23
CA GLN A 70 7.00 1.14 5.27
C GLN A 70 7.83 1.89 4.22
N SER A 71 7.97 3.21 4.37
CA SER A 71 8.70 4.06 3.41
C SER A 71 8.15 3.95 1.98
N ILE A 72 6.85 3.76 1.87
CA ILE A 72 6.13 3.71 0.61
C ILE A 72 5.13 4.86 0.58
N ALA A 73 5.13 5.61 -0.50
CA ALA A 73 4.15 6.66 -0.73
C ALA A 73 3.31 6.27 -1.95
N PHE A 74 2.00 6.15 -1.74
CA PHE A 74 1.05 6.05 -2.84
C PHE A 74 0.65 7.46 -3.26
N TRP A 75 0.43 7.68 -4.54
CA TRP A 75 -0.01 9.01 -4.98
C TRP A 75 -1.42 8.96 -5.56
N CYS A 76 -2.11 10.09 -5.47
CA CYS A 76 -3.45 10.26 -6.04
C CYS A 76 -3.61 11.72 -6.44
N ASP A 77 -4.66 12.00 -7.22
CA ASP A 77 -4.90 13.36 -7.70
C ASP A 77 -5.38 14.29 -6.58
N ASP A 78 -6.23 13.80 -5.69
CA ASP A 78 -6.81 14.59 -4.60
C ASP A 78 -6.77 13.79 -3.30
N VAL A 79 -5.83 14.15 -2.41
CA VAL A 79 -5.62 13.44 -1.14
C VAL A 79 -6.84 13.53 -0.23
N PHE A 80 -7.49 14.70 -0.15
CA PHE A 80 -8.66 14.87 0.72
C PHE A 80 -9.84 14.02 0.24
N ALA A 81 -10.12 14.02 -1.05
CA ALA A 81 -11.19 13.22 -1.63
C ALA A 81 -10.92 11.73 -1.50
N THR A 82 -9.68 11.32 -1.77
CA THR A 82 -9.27 9.90 -1.67
C THR A 82 -9.36 9.42 -0.23
N ALA A 83 -8.89 10.22 0.73
CA ALA A 83 -8.97 9.86 2.15
C ALA A 83 -10.42 9.67 2.59
N LYS A 84 -11.33 10.50 2.11
CA LYS A 84 -12.75 10.39 2.43
C LYS A 84 -13.32 9.05 1.93
N VAL A 85 -12.98 8.66 0.70
CA VAL A 85 -13.40 7.37 0.13
C VAL A 85 -12.82 6.21 0.94
N LEU A 86 -11.53 6.26 1.25
CA LEU A 86 -10.87 5.20 2.02
C LEU A 86 -11.48 5.06 3.42
N LYS A 87 -11.77 6.17 4.09
CA LYS A 87 -12.44 6.14 5.40
C LYS A 87 -13.82 5.50 5.32
N SER A 88 -14.56 5.74 4.23
CA SER A 88 -15.87 5.12 4.03
C SER A 88 -15.77 3.60 3.88
N LYS A 89 -14.60 3.10 3.52
CA LYS A 89 -14.32 1.66 3.41
C LYS A 89 -13.64 1.09 4.66
N GLY A 90 -13.57 1.87 5.74
CA GLY A 90 -13.02 1.42 7.02
C GLY A 90 -11.52 1.61 7.19
N VAL A 91 -10.84 2.33 6.30
CA VAL A 91 -9.41 2.59 6.42
C VAL A 91 -9.14 3.60 7.53
N THR A 92 -8.20 3.28 8.41
CA THR A 92 -7.77 4.15 9.51
C THR A 92 -6.61 5.02 9.08
N PHE A 93 -6.60 6.28 9.50
CA PHE A 93 -5.52 7.22 9.21
C PHE A 93 -4.71 7.55 10.46
N ALA A 94 -3.38 7.44 10.34
CA ALA A 94 -2.46 7.88 11.40
C ALA A 94 -2.26 9.39 11.34
N GLN A 95 -2.35 9.97 10.16
CA GLN A 95 -2.30 11.41 9.95
C GLN A 95 -3.37 11.81 8.95
N GLU A 96 -4.24 12.74 9.34
CA GLU A 96 -5.28 13.26 8.48
C GLU A 96 -4.68 14.07 7.32
N PRO A 97 -5.40 14.19 6.20
CA PRO A 97 -4.92 14.99 5.07
C PRO A 97 -4.60 16.41 5.48
N LYS A 98 -3.48 16.92 5.00
CA LYS A 98 -3.08 18.31 5.19
C LYS A 98 -2.34 18.81 3.97
N ASN A 99 -2.38 20.14 3.79
CA ASN A 99 -1.65 20.81 2.72
C ASN A 99 -0.24 21.14 3.18
N GLU A 100 0.70 20.98 2.26
CA GLU A 100 2.10 21.35 2.41
C GLU A 100 2.48 22.26 1.24
N PRO A 101 3.60 23.00 1.31
CA PRO A 101 4.02 23.86 0.20
C PRO A 101 4.14 23.17 -1.15
N TRP A 102 4.46 21.86 -1.13
CA TRP A 102 4.66 21.06 -2.34
C TRP A 102 3.42 20.28 -2.78
N GLY A 103 2.39 20.21 -1.96
CA GLY A 103 1.18 19.44 -2.26
C GLY A 103 0.45 19.02 -1.00
N SER A 104 -0.26 17.89 -1.05
CA SER A 104 -1.02 17.38 0.08
C SER A 104 -0.54 16.00 0.49
N ILE A 105 -0.70 15.66 1.77
CA ILE A 105 -0.25 14.38 2.32
C ILE A 105 -1.18 13.90 3.43
N ALA A 106 -1.29 12.58 3.56
CA ALA A 106 -1.92 11.89 4.67
C ALA A 106 -1.15 10.62 4.93
N ILE A 107 -1.37 9.96 6.07
CA ILE A 107 -0.79 8.66 6.38
C ILE A 107 -1.93 7.72 6.77
N PHE A 108 -2.07 6.61 6.05
CA PHE A 108 -3.10 5.61 6.36
C PHE A 108 -2.46 4.30 6.81
N LYS A 109 -3.28 3.45 7.43
CA LYS A 109 -2.85 2.15 7.97
C LYS A 109 -3.54 1.01 7.26
N ASP A 110 -2.81 -0.10 7.10
CA ASP A 110 -3.41 -1.36 6.67
C ASP A 110 -3.83 -2.19 7.91
N PRO A 111 -4.41 -3.41 7.72
CA PRO A 111 -4.86 -4.23 8.86
C PRO A 111 -3.77 -4.61 9.85
N ASP A 112 -2.50 -4.66 9.43
CA ASP A 112 -1.37 -4.97 10.31
C ASP A 112 -0.82 -3.74 11.03
N GLY A 113 -1.38 -2.56 10.75
CA GLY A 113 -0.86 -1.31 11.30
C GLY A 113 0.29 -0.73 10.48
N ASN A 114 0.65 -1.35 9.35
CA ASN A 114 1.64 -0.78 8.43
C ASN A 114 1.16 0.60 8.00
N GLN A 115 2.06 1.57 7.99
CA GLN A 115 1.73 2.94 7.64
C GLN A 115 2.31 3.31 6.29
N PHE A 116 1.51 4.01 5.49
CA PHE A 116 1.88 4.44 4.14
C PHE A 116 1.50 5.89 3.95
N ALA A 117 2.34 6.64 3.26
CA ALA A 117 1.98 7.99 2.84
C ALA A 117 0.98 7.91 1.68
N LEU A 118 0.00 8.80 1.70
CA LEU A 118 -0.88 9.06 0.58
C LEU A 118 -0.63 10.51 0.20
N SER A 119 -0.22 10.76 -1.02
CA SER A 119 0.33 12.06 -1.38
C SER A 119 -0.14 12.48 -2.76
N SER A 120 -0.25 13.79 -2.97
CA SER A 120 -0.39 14.33 -4.32
C SER A 120 1.00 14.33 -4.97
N LYS A 121 1.04 14.35 -6.31
CA LYS A 121 2.32 14.55 -7.00
C LYS A 121 2.82 15.96 -6.75
N VAL A 122 4.15 16.12 -6.71
CA VAL A 122 4.76 17.44 -6.62
C VAL A 122 4.43 18.22 -7.89
N ASN A 123 3.99 19.47 -7.72
CA ASN A 123 3.75 20.35 -8.85
C ASN A 123 5.08 20.82 -9.44
N HIS A 124 5.37 20.37 -10.64
CA HIS A 124 6.50 20.87 -11.43
C HIS A 124 5.97 21.93 -12.40
N LYS A 125 6.42 23.13 -12.22
CA LYS A 125 6.07 24.24 -13.13
C LYS A 125 7.30 24.71 -13.86
#